data_9d0944704690109877657f239432ac3d
#
_entry.id   9d0944704690109877657f239432ac3d
#
_cell.length_a   1.000
_cell.length_b   1.000
_cell.length_c   1.000
_cell.angle_alpha   90.00
_cell.angle_beta   90.00
_cell.angle_gamma   90.00
#
_symmetry.space_group_name_H-M   'P 1'
#
loop_
_entity.id
_entity.type
_entity.pdbx_description
1 polymer ?
#
loop_
_entity_poly.entity_id
_entity_poly.type
_entity_poly.pdbx_seq_one_letter_code
_entity_poly.pdbx_strand_id
1 'polypeptide(L)'
;SDLAKLENNQDLALECAWRLSDWTAERESLERSLESLQVMSTPRRKVFEAYLALLKSQAAPDKPSDFGRICDEAIQLTLYKWFTLPVHVSQAHVPLLQIFQQFVELQEVSTVFASLAHTNATNLNHRSAELKTLMQTWRERLPNLWDDINAWSDLVAWRQHVFSSVNKAYLPLVSLIQRNEGPGSSTNSYAYRGYHETAWIINRFAHVARKHGLEDVCISSLTKIYLLPNI
;
A
#
# COMPACT_ATOMS: atom_id res chain seq x y z
N SER A 1 8.54 21.15 0.34
CA SER A 1 9.62 20.37 -0.35
C SER A 1 10.86 21.23 -0.53
N ASP A 2 10.77 22.42 -1.13
CA ASP A 2 11.94 23.26 -1.43
C ASP A 2 12.60 23.83 -0.17
N LEU A 3 11.81 24.23 0.82
CA LEU A 3 12.32 24.67 2.11
C LEU A 3 13.13 23.56 2.82
N ALA A 4 12.62 22.32 2.82
CA ALA A 4 13.32 21.20 3.42
C ALA A 4 14.67 20.91 2.74
N LYS A 5 14.75 21.12 1.41
CA LYS A 5 16.01 21.01 0.66
C LYS A 5 16.98 22.14 0.99
N LEU A 6 16.48 23.39 1.10
CA LEU A 6 17.28 24.55 1.47
C LEU A 6 17.84 24.44 2.88
N GLU A 7 17.07 23.90 3.81
CA GLU A 7 17.49 23.66 5.20
C GLU A 7 18.33 22.39 5.38
N ASN A 8 18.60 21.66 4.29
CA ASN A 8 19.29 20.37 4.29
C ASN A 8 18.63 19.33 5.23
N ASN A 9 17.31 19.46 5.44
CA ASN A 9 16.53 18.48 6.19
C ASN A 9 16.07 17.35 5.26
N GLN A 10 16.92 16.35 5.16
CA GLN A 10 16.80 15.28 4.18
C GLN A 10 15.63 14.33 4.48
N ASP A 11 15.36 14.02 5.76
CA ASP A 11 14.22 13.19 6.14
C ASP A 11 12.89 13.88 5.78
N LEU A 12 12.78 15.18 6.03
CA LEU A 12 11.61 15.95 5.67
C LEU A 12 11.48 16.09 4.13
N ALA A 13 12.59 16.23 3.41
CA ALA A 13 12.58 16.28 1.95
C ALA A 13 12.10 14.95 1.35
N LEU A 14 12.52 13.82 1.92
CA LEU A 14 12.06 12.49 1.52
C LEU A 14 10.57 12.31 1.81
N GLU A 15 10.10 12.70 2.98
CA GLU A 15 8.68 12.62 3.34
C GLU A 15 7.82 13.51 2.42
N CYS A 16 8.30 14.71 2.06
CA CYS A 16 7.64 15.56 1.08
C CYS A 16 7.58 14.91 -0.31
N ALA A 17 8.67 14.28 -0.76
CA ALA A 17 8.69 13.58 -2.03
C ALA A 17 7.70 12.42 -2.05
N TRP A 18 7.66 11.63 -0.96
CA TRP A 18 6.69 10.55 -0.80
C TRP A 18 5.24 11.05 -0.86
N ARG A 19 4.91 12.13 -0.16
CA ARG A 19 3.57 12.73 -0.12
C ARG A 19 3.13 13.35 -1.44
N LEU A 20 4.07 13.90 -2.20
CA LEU A 20 3.81 14.51 -3.51
C LEU A 20 3.79 13.48 -4.63
N SER A 21 4.40 12.31 -4.44
CA SER A 21 4.39 11.24 -5.43
C SER A 21 2.98 10.67 -5.59
N ASP A 22 2.53 10.56 -6.82
CA ASP A 22 1.46 9.63 -7.14
C ASP A 22 2.02 8.20 -7.11
N TRP A 23 1.44 7.34 -6.31
CA TRP A 23 1.84 5.93 -6.17
C TRP A 23 1.88 5.17 -7.50
N THR A 24 1.31 5.72 -8.55
CA THR A 24 1.25 5.12 -9.87
C THR A 24 2.07 5.84 -10.93
N ALA A 25 2.21 7.17 -10.86
CA ALA A 25 2.72 7.98 -11.97
C ALA A 25 4.10 8.59 -11.72
N GLU A 26 4.44 8.97 -10.48
CA GLU A 26 5.66 9.73 -10.17
C GLU A 26 6.75 8.92 -9.45
N ARG A 27 6.77 7.61 -9.67
CA ARG A 27 7.77 6.70 -9.11
C ARG A 27 9.21 7.16 -9.37
N GLU A 28 9.49 7.66 -10.57
CA GLU A 28 10.82 8.16 -10.95
C GLU A 28 11.25 9.38 -10.14
N SER A 29 10.30 10.22 -9.75
CA SER A 29 10.56 11.36 -8.86
C SER A 29 10.98 10.91 -7.47
N LEU A 30 10.30 9.89 -6.92
CA LEU A 30 10.64 9.30 -5.62
C LEU A 30 12.01 8.58 -5.68
N GLU A 31 12.28 7.83 -6.75
CA GLU A 31 13.59 7.17 -6.96
C GLU A 31 14.72 8.18 -6.98
N ARG A 32 14.59 9.23 -7.78
CA ARG A 32 15.60 10.32 -7.83
C ARG A 32 15.80 11.02 -6.49
N SER A 33 14.72 11.21 -5.75
CA SER A 33 14.79 11.79 -4.40
C SER A 33 15.54 10.88 -3.44
N LEU A 34 15.29 9.58 -3.45
CA LEU A 34 16.01 8.60 -2.64
C LEU A 34 17.52 8.54 -2.98
N GLU A 35 17.86 8.55 -4.27
CA GLU A 35 19.25 8.52 -4.73
C GLU A 35 20.00 9.81 -4.39
N SER A 36 19.32 10.95 -4.45
CA SER A 36 19.94 12.26 -4.16
C SER A 36 20.21 12.47 -2.66
N LEU A 37 19.56 11.72 -1.78
CA LEU A 37 19.68 11.86 -0.34
C LEU A 37 20.79 10.95 0.19
N GLN A 38 21.97 11.51 0.44
CA GLN A 38 23.10 10.82 1.09
C GLN A 38 22.90 10.71 2.61
N VAL A 39 21.82 10.04 3.05
CA VAL A 39 21.47 10.03 4.47
C VAL A 39 21.70 8.68 5.11
N MET A 40 21.91 8.72 6.42
CA MET A 40 21.84 7.54 7.27
C MET A 40 20.55 6.77 7.02
N SER A 41 20.66 5.46 6.90
CA SER A 41 19.50 4.59 6.71
C SER A 41 18.56 4.70 7.91
N THR A 42 17.30 5.07 7.67
CA THR A 42 16.24 5.11 8.68
C THR A 42 15.20 4.05 8.38
N PRO A 43 14.44 3.53 9.38
CA PRO A 43 13.36 2.61 9.13
C PRO A 43 12.34 3.14 8.11
N ARG A 44 12.00 4.42 8.18
CA ARG A 44 11.07 5.07 7.24
C ARG A 44 11.61 5.08 5.81
N ARG A 45 12.89 5.42 5.63
CA ARG A 45 13.55 5.34 4.32
C ARG A 45 13.52 3.92 3.77
N LYS A 46 13.75 2.91 4.60
CA LYS A 46 13.70 1.50 4.20
C LYS A 46 12.30 1.05 3.76
N VAL A 47 11.23 1.61 4.29
CA VAL A 47 9.85 1.38 3.77
C VAL A 47 9.77 1.83 2.31
N PHE A 48 10.28 3.01 1.99
CA PHE A 48 10.26 3.53 0.62
C PHE A 48 11.12 2.70 -0.32
N GLU A 49 12.33 2.31 0.10
CA GLU A 49 13.22 1.45 -0.68
C GLU A 49 12.57 0.08 -0.96
N ALA A 50 11.96 -0.54 0.05
CA ALA A 50 11.27 -1.82 -0.08
C ALA A 50 10.06 -1.72 -1.03
N TYR A 51 9.28 -0.66 -0.91
CA TYR A 51 8.16 -0.39 -1.81
C TYR A 51 8.62 -0.27 -3.27
N LEU A 52 9.65 0.52 -3.54
CA LEU A 52 10.20 0.68 -4.89
C LEU A 52 10.78 -0.62 -5.44
N ALA A 53 11.47 -1.40 -4.61
CA ALA A 53 11.98 -2.71 -5.00
C ALA A 53 10.85 -3.68 -5.38
N LEU A 54 9.74 -3.63 -4.63
CA LEU A 54 8.55 -4.43 -4.94
C LEU A 54 7.92 -4.04 -6.27
N LEU A 55 7.79 -2.74 -6.56
CA LEU A 55 7.28 -2.27 -7.85
C LEU A 55 8.19 -2.64 -9.03
N LYS A 56 9.52 -2.57 -8.84
CA LYS A 56 10.49 -3.00 -9.85
C LYS A 56 10.37 -4.50 -10.13
N SER A 57 10.21 -5.31 -9.09
CA SER A 57 9.97 -6.76 -9.22
C SER A 57 8.68 -7.07 -9.97
N GLN A 58 7.60 -6.33 -9.71
CA GLN A 58 6.34 -6.48 -10.45
C GLN A 58 6.48 -6.13 -11.94
N ALA A 59 7.26 -5.09 -12.25
CA ALA A 59 7.46 -4.64 -13.62
C ALA A 59 8.40 -5.57 -14.44
N ALA A 60 9.28 -6.32 -13.78
CA ALA A 60 10.25 -7.20 -14.40
C ALA A 60 10.41 -8.50 -13.56
N PRO A 61 9.45 -9.42 -13.63
CA PRO A 61 9.41 -10.63 -12.79
C PRO A 61 10.60 -11.58 -13.01
N ASP A 62 11.22 -11.54 -14.18
CA ASP A 62 12.36 -12.38 -14.53
C ASP A 62 13.70 -11.88 -13.94
N LYS A 63 13.73 -10.69 -13.36
CA LYS A 63 14.94 -10.16 -12.73
C LYS A 63 14.99 -10.48 -11.24
N PRO A 64 16.19 -10.77 -10.71
CA PRO A 64 16.34 -10.97 -9.27
C PRO A 64 15.87 -9.72 -8.52
N SER A 65 15.06 -9.93 -7.48
CA SER A 65 14.52 -8.86 -6.66
C SER A 65 15.34 -8.68 -5.39
N ASP A 66 15.75 -7.46 -5.11
CA ASP A 66 16.37 -7.07 -3.85
C ASP A 66 15.36 -6.90 -2.69
N PHE A 67 14.07 -7.06 -2.97
CA PHE A 67 13.00 -6.77 -2.02
C PHE A 67 13.18 -7.51 -0.69
N GLY A 68 13.44 -8.83 -0.72
CA GLY A 68 13.64 -9.63 0.50
C GLY A 68 14.80 -9.13 1.33
N ARG A 69 15.95 -8.88 0.72
CA ARG A 69 17.15 -8.35 1.39
C ARG A 69 16.87 -6.98 2.04
N ILE A 70 16.20 -6.08 1.31
CA ILE A 70 15.86 -4.74 1.83
C ILE A 70 14.89 -4.85 3.02
N CYS A 71 13.91 -5.76 2.97
CA CYS A 71 13.00 -6.01 4.09
C CYS A 71 13.74 -6.55 5.32
N ASP A 72 14.65 -7.50 5.15
CA ASP A 72 15.42 -8.06 6.26
C ASP A 72 16.31 -6.99 6.93
N GLU A 73 17.02 -6.19 6.13
CA GLU A 73 17.83 -5.06 6.62
C GLU A 73 16.94 -4.03 7.36
N ALA A 74 15.77 -3.76 6.83
CA ALA A 74 14.82 -2.83 7.39
C ALA A 74 14.25 -3.29 8.74
N ILE A 75 13.91 -4.58 8.84
CA ILE A 75 13.43 -5.18 10.09
C ILE A 75 14.53 -5.15 11.14
N GLN A 76 15.78 -5.53 10.79
CA GLN A 76 16.92 -5.47 11.69
C GLN A 76 17.17 -4.04 12.21
N LEU A 77 17.15 -3.04 11.32
CA LEU A 77 17.31 -1.64 11.69
C LEU A 77 16.20 -1.14 12.63
N THR A 78 14.97 -1.57 12.37
CA THR A 78 13.80 -1.20 13.18
C THR A 78 13.87 -1.85 14.56
N LEU A 79 14.28 -3.13 14.64
CA LEU A 79 14.52 -3.84 15.90
C LEU A 79 15.66 -3.17 16.68
N TYR A 80 16.75 -2.80 16.01
CA TYR A 80 17.83 -2.07 16.68
C TYR A 80 17.33 -0.79 17.35
N LYS A 81 16.52 0.01 16.62
CA LYS A 81 15.88 1.20 17.21
C LYS A 81 14.91 0.86 18.33
N TRP A 82 14.16 -0.24 18.24
CA TRP A 82 13.28 -0.69 19.30
C TRP A 82 14.04 -0.92 20.61
N PHE A 83 15.21 -1.56 20.54
CA PHE A 83 16.02 -1.83 21.73
C PHE A 83 16.69 -0.59 22.33
N THR A 84 16.68 0.55 21.66
CA THR A 84 17.12 1.84 22.23
C THR A 84 16.02 2.55 23.02
N LEU A 85 14.78 2.07 22.95
CA LEU A 85 13.64 2.61 23.68
C LEU A 85 13.55 2.01 25.11
N PRO A 86 12.81 2.67 26.01
CA PRO A 86 12.54 2.12 27.35
C PRO A 86 11.93 0.73 27.29
N VAL A 87 12.21 -0.13 28.28
CA VAL A 87 11.72 -1.51 28.36
C VAL A 87 10.18 -1.58 28.39
N HIS A 88 9.56 -0.60 29.06
CA HIS A 88 8.10 -0.53 29.11
C HIS A 88 7.54 0.13 27.86
N VAL A 89 6.60 -0.58 27.19
CA VAL A 89 5.94 -0.07 26.00
C VAL A 89 5.22 1.23 26.29
N SER A 90 5.47 2.25 25.49
CA SER A 90 4.94 3.60 25.61
C SER A 90 4.60 4.16 24.22
N GLN A 91 4.11 5.38 24.17
CA GLN A 91 3.81 6.08 22.90
C GLN A 91 5.03 6.19 21.96
N ALA A 92 6.26 6.17 22.50
CA ALA A 92 7.47 6.19 21.70
C ALA A 92 7.65 4.94 20.80
N HIS A 93 6.98 3.84 21.14
CA HIS A 93 7.04 2.59 20.37
C HIS A 93 6.05 2.56 19.19
N VAL A 94 4.99 3.37 19.24
CA VAL A 94 3.91 3.36 18.23
C VAL A 94 4.42 3.57 16.81
N PRO A 95 5.30 4.56 16.51
CA PRO A 95 5.84 4.74 15.16
C PRO A 95 6.61 3.53 14.64
N LEU A 96 7.34 2.82 15.51
CA LEU A 96 8.06 1.60 15.11
C LEU A 96 7.10 0.42 14.86
N LEU A 97 6.04 0.29 15.67
CA LEU A 97 5.00 -0.71 15.43
C LEU A 97 4.30 -0.49 14.08
N GLN A 98 4.00 0.77 13.73
CA GLN A 98 3.43 1.13 12.44
C GLN A 98 4.38 0.75 11.29
N ILE A 99 5.68 0.96 11.44
CA ILE A 99 6.69 0.57 10.45
C ILE A 99 6.76 -0.95 10.33
N PHE A 100 6.76 -1.71 11.42
CA PHE A 100 6.70 -3.18 11.36
C PHE A 100 5.46 -3.67 10.61
N GLN A 101 4.30 -3.07 10.88
CA GLN A 101 3.07 -3.39 10.16
C GLN A 101 3.21 -3.12 8.66
N GLN A 102 3.83 -2.00 8.26
CA GLN A 102 4.09 -1.70 6.86
C GLN A 102 4.96 -2.76 6.19
N PHE A 103 6.02 -3.26 6.85
CA PHE A 103 6.84 -4.34 6.29
C PHE A 103 6.08 -5.65 6.17
N VAL A 104 5.24 -6.01 7.13
CA VAL A 104 4.37 -7.19 7.02
C VAL A 104 3.43 -7.07 5.83
N GLU A 105 2.77 -5.92 5.66
CA GLU A 105 1.88 -5.70 4.52
C GLU A 105 2.65 -5.71 3.18
N LEU A 106 3.86 -5.17 3.12
CA LEU A 106 4.71 -5.24 1.92
C LEU A 106 5.08 -6.70 1.55
N GLN A 107 5.39 -7.53 2.54
CA GLN A 107 5.66 -8.96 2.30
C GLN A 107 4.41 -9.71 1.82
N GLU A 108 3.26 -9.43 2.43
CA GLU A 108 1.97 -9.98 1.99
C GLU A 108 1.65 -9.55 0.54
N VAL A 109 1.88 -8.28 0.19
CA VAL A 109 1.69 -7.77 -1.18
C VAL A 109 2.66 -8.41 -2.18
N SER A 110 3.91 -8.66 -1.78
CA SER A 110 4.85 -9.41 -2.62
C SER A 110 4.28 -10.78 -3.01
N THR A 111 3.68 -11.48 -2.03
CA THR A 111 2.98 -12.75 -2.27
C THR A 111 1.76 -12.58 -3.18
N VAL A 112 0.98 -11.52 -2.98
CA VAL A 112 -0.16 -11.21 -3.86
C VAL A 112 0.31 -10.97 -5.29
N PHE A 113 1.34 -10.15 -5.51
CA PHE A 113 1.84 -9.86 -6.85
C PHE A 113 2.38 -11.11 -7.55
N ALA A 114 3.10 -11.96 -6.83
CA ALA A 114 3.54 -13.26 -7.36
C ALA A 114 2.34 -14.14 -7.72
N SER A 115 1.30 -14.17 -6.89
CA SER A 115 0.06 -14.90 -7.16
C SER A 115 -0.66 -14.36 -8.40
N LEU A 116 -0.76 -13.02 -8.54
CA LEU A 116 -1.41 -12.39 -9.71
C LEU A 116 -0.69 -12.72 -11.02
N ALA A 117 0.65 -12.77 -11.02
CA ALA A 117 1.44 -13.11 -12.20
C ALA A 117 1.14 -14.53 -12.72
N HIS A 118 0.75 -15.45 -11.86
CA HIS A 118 0.41 -16.84 -12.19
C HIS A 118 -1.10 -17.12 -12.25
N THR A 119 -1.94 -16.09 -12.14
CA THR A 119 -3.38 -16.23 -12.19
C THR A 119 -3.88 -16.39 -13.62
N ASN A 120 -4.75 -17.37 -13.83
CA ASN A 120 -5.39 -17.67 -15.12
C ASN A 120 -6.88 -18.00 -14.89
N ALA A 121 -7.63 -18.23 -15.99
CA ALA A 121 -9.05 -18.50 -15.92
C ALA A 121 -9.40 -19.73 -15.06
N THR A 122 -8.54 -20.75 -15.01
CA THR A 122 -8.79 -22.00 -14.30
C THR A 122 -8.59 -21.89 -12.79
N ASN A 123 -7.68 -21.05 -12.32
CA ASN A 123 -7.34 -20.89 -10.90
C ASN A 123 -7.89 -19.61 -10.27
N LEU A 124 -8.56 -18.75 -11.05
CA LEU A 124 -9.06 -17.45 -10.60
C LEU A 124 -9.93 -17.55 -9.33
N ASN A 125 -10.83 -18.52 -9.25
CA ASN A 125 -11.72 -18.71 -8.11
C ASN A 125 -10.96 -18.99 -6.83
N HIS A 126 -9.96 -19.86 -6.89
CA HIS A 126 -9.11 -20.21 -5.76
C HIS A 126 -8.27 -19.00 -5.31
N ARG A 127 -7.60 -18.35 -6.26
CA ARG A 127 -6.78 -17.15 -5.98
C ARG A 127 -7.60 -15.99 -5.43
N SER A 128 -8.80 -15.79 -5.94
CA SER A 128 -9.72 -14.77 -5.42
C SER A 128 -10.20 -15.08 -3.99
N ALA A 129 -10.36 -16.35 -3.62
CA ALA A 129 -10.70 -16.74 -2.26
C ALA A 129 -9.53 -16.49 -1.28
N GLU A 130 -8.31 -16.85 -1.66
CA GLU A 130 -7.09 -16.53 -0.88
C GLU A 130 -6.95 -15.02 -0.65
N LEU A 131 -7.10 -14.23 -1.73
CA LEU A 131 -7.05 -12.78 -1.66
C LEU A 131 -8.14 -12.19 -0.75
N LYS A 132 -9.36 -12.75 -0.79
CA LYS A 132 -10.45 -12.34 0.11
C LYS A 132 -10.07 -12.49 1.58
N THR A 133 -9.46 -13.62 1.94
CA THR A 133 -9.03 -13.89 3.32
C THR A 133 -7.98 -12.88 3.76
N LEU A 134 -7.00 -12.57 2.91
CA LEU A 134 -5.99 -11.56 3.19
C LEU A 134 -6.60 -10.17 3.37
N MET A 135 -7.52 -9.77 2.47
CA MET A 135 -8.20 -8.48 2.57
C MET A 135 -9.05 -8.34 3.84
N GLN A 136 -9.66 -9.45 4.32
CA GLN A 136 -10.36 -9.47 5.61
C GLN A 136 -9.38 -9.22 6.75
N THR A 137 -8.22 -9.87 6.75
CA THR A 137 -7.17 -9.63 7.73
C THR A 137 -6.70 -8.17 7.72
N TRP A 138 -6.57 -7.55 6.53
CA TRP A 138 -6.21 -6.14 6.42
C TRP A 138 -7.28 -5.19 6.98
N ARG A 139 -8.55 -5.58 6.91
CA ARG A 139 -9.64 -4.80 7.53
C ARG A 139 -9.55 -4.79 9.06
N GLU A 140 -8.98 -5.81 9.66
CA GLU A 140 -8.75 -5.89 11.12
C GLU A 140 -7.48 -5.13 11.55
N ARG A 141 -6.51 -4.95 10.64
CA ARG A 141 -5.26 -4.23 10.86
C ARG A 141 -5.36 -2.76 10.42
N LEU A 142 -6.27 -2.02 11.02
CA LEU A 142 -6.41 -0.59 10.80
C LEU A 142 -5.81 0.19 11.96
N PRO A 143 -5.28 1.41 11.71
CA PRO A 143 -4.98 2.33 12.80
C PRO A 143 -6.21 2.62 13.66
N ASN A 144 -6.02 3.06 14.89
CA ASN A 144 -7.14 3.49 15.70
C ASN A 144 -7.78 4.76 15.12
N LEU A 145 -9.05 4.99 15.47
CA LEU A 145 -9.81 6.14 14.98
C LEU A 145 -9.12 7.48 15.24
N TRP A 146 -8.38 7.58 16.34
CA TRP A 146 -7.71 8.80 16.80
C TRP A 146 -6.20 8.82 16.55
N ASP A 147 -5.67 7.83 15.82
CA ASP A 147 -4.28 7.85 15.39
C ASP A 147 -4.05 8.95 14.35
N ASP A 148 -2.77 9.29 14.13
CA ASP A 148 -2.38 10.32 13.17
C ASP A 148 -3.03 10.09 11.80
N ILE A 149 -3.72 11.12 11.31
CA ILE A 149 -4.39 11.09 10.00
C ILE A 149 -3.42 10.80 8.86
N ASN A 150 -2.14 11.11 9.03
CA ASN A 150 -1.12 10.79 8.04
C ASN A 150 -0.86 9.28 7.95
N ALA A 151 -0.90 8.56 9.08
CA ALA A 151 -0.80 7.10 9.07
C ALA A 151 -1.97 6.45 8.31
N TRP A 152 -3.18 6.99 8.51
CA TRP A 152 -4.37 6.60 7.76
C TRP A 152 -4.23 6.90 6.27
N SER A 153 -3.77 8.10 5.91
CA SER A 153 -3.59 8.53 4.52
C SER A 153 -2.60 7.63 3.77
N ASP A 154 -1.46 7.31 4.39
CA ASP A 154 -0.45 6.43 3.80
C ASP A 154 -1.00 5.01 3.55
N LEU A 155 -1.69 4.46 4.57
CA LEU A 155 -2.29 3.15 4.46
C LEU A 155 -3.33 3.09 3.33
N VAL A 156 -4.18 4.10 3.22
CA VAL A 156 -5.22 4.18 2.18
C VAL A 156 -4.60 4.28 0.79
N ALA A 157 -3.60 5.15 0.60
CA ALA A 157 -2.91 5.31 -0.68
C ALA A 157 -2.24 3.99 -1.11
N TRP A 158 -1.52 3.35 -0.19
CA TRP A 158 -0.86 2.07 -0.41
C TRP A 158 -1.85 0.98 -0.82
N ARG A 159 -2.91 0.78 -0.05
CA ARG A 159 -3.91 -0.26 -0.32
C ARG A 159 -4.66 -0.02 -1.63
N GLN A 160 -4.98 1.24 -1.97
CA GLN A 160 -5.58 1.58 -3.27
C GLN A 160 -4.69 1.15 -4.43
N HIS A 161 -3.37 1.35 -4.31
CA HIS A 161 -2.43 0.91 -5.33
C HIS A 161 -2.47 -0.62 -5.52
N VAL A 162 -2.48 -1.39 -4.43
CA VAL A 162 -2.58 -2.86 -4.49
C VAL A 162 -3.91 -3.29 -5.13
N PHE A 163 -5.02 -2.70 -4.71
CA PHE A 163 -6.35 -3.03 -5.27
C PHE A 163 -6.45 -2.67 -6.75
N SER A 164 -5.83 -1.58 -7.18
CA SER A 164 -5.71 -1.24 -8.60
C SER A 164 -4.96 -2.32 -9.38
N SER A 165 -3.86 -2.85 -8.82
CA SER A 165 -3.10 -3.94 -9.44
C SER A 165 -3.90 -5.24 -9.54
N VAL A 166 -4.71 -5.55 -8.51
CA VAL A 166 -5.65 -6.68 -8.54
C VAL A 166 -6.68 -6.51 -9.65
N ASN A 167 -7.29 -5.34 -9.77
CA ASN A 167 -8.28 -5.07 -10.81
C ASN A 167 -7.67 -5.22 -12.21
N LYS A 168 -6.46 -4.67 -12.43
CA LYS A 168 -5.75 -4.79 -13.72
C LYS A 168 -5.48 -6.24 -14.09
N ALA A 169 -5.21 -7.11 -13.12
CA ALA A 169 -4.96 -8.53 -13.37
C ALA A 169 -6.26 -9.33 -13.60
N TYR A 170 -7.33 -9.04 -12.87
CA TYR A 170 -8.55 -9.86 -12.89
C TYR A 170 -9.54 -9.49 -13.99
N LEU A 171 -9.67 -8.18 -14.33
CA LEU A 171 -10.65 -7.74 -15.34
C LEU A 171 -10.51 -8.44 -16.70
N PRO A 172 -9.30 -8.61 -17.27
CA PRO A 172 -9.15 -9.33 -18.54
C PRO A 172 -9.58 -10.79 -18.45
N LEU A 173 -9.29 -11.47 -17.32
CA LEU A 173 -9.61 -12.89 -17.12
C LEU A 173 -11.13 -13.11 -17.00
N VAL A 174 -11.83 -12.23 -16.30
CA VAL A 174 -13.28 -12.31 -16.16
C VAL A 174 -13.98 -12.16 -17.52
N SER A 175 -13.50 -11.24 -18.36
CA SER A 175 -14.03 -11.05 -19.71
C SER A 175 -13.87 -12.31 -20.59
N LEU A 176 -12.79 -13.07 -20.38
CA LEU A 176 -12.59 -14.35 -21.07
C LEU A 176 -13.54 -15.44 -20.57
N ILE A 177 -13.76 -15.53 -19.25
CA ILE A 177 -14.67 -16.53 -18.65
C ILE A 177 -16.11 -16.25 -19.07
N GLN A 178 -16.56 -14.99 -19.05
CA GLN A 178 -17.92 -14.60 -19.45
C GLN A 178 -18.24 -14.95 -20.91
N ARG A 179 -17.26 -14.89 -21.81
CA ARG A 179 -17.45 -15.32 -23.19
C ARG A 179 -17.71 -16.81 -23.32
N ASN A 180 -17.20 -17.62 -22.39
CA ASN A 180 -17.28 -19.08 -22.43
C ASN A 180 -18.47 -19.64 -21.65
N GLU A 181 -18.94 -18.97 -20.58
CA GLU A 181 -19.96 -19.50 -19.64
C GLU A 181 -21.34 -18.81 -19.72
N GLY A 182 -21.47 -17.72 -20.48
CA GLY A 182 -22.73 -16.96 -20.61
C GLY A 182 -23.01 -15.98 -19.45
N PRO A 183 -24.04 -15.11 -19.56
CA PRO A 183 -24.30 -13.99 -18.67
C PRO A 183 -25.06 -14.39 -17.39
N GLY A 184 -24.52 -15.24 -16.56
CA GLY A 184 -25.19 -15.68 -15.32
C GLY A 184 -24.25 -16.18 -14.24
N SER A 185 -22.97 -16.21 -14.52
CA SER A 185 -21.97 -16.78 -13.61
C SER A 185 -21.59 -15.77 -12.51
N SER A 186 -21.39 -16.27 -11.29
CA SER A 186 -20.93 -15.52 -10.10
C SER A 186 -19.56 -14.84 -10.27
N THR A 187 -18.95 -14.99 -11.43
CA THR A 187 -17.64 -14.45 -11.84
C THR A 187 -17.58 -12.93 -11.79
N ASN A 188 -18.71 -12.23 -11.92
CA ASN A 188 -18.75 -10.76 -11.80
C ASN A 188 -18.28 -10.26 -10.44
N SER A 189 -18.54 -11.01 -9.35
CA SER A 189 -18.11 -10.63 -8.00
C SER A 189 -16.59 -10.59 -7.84
N TYR A 190 -15.83 -11.36 -8.59
CA TYR A 190 -14.37 -11.38 -8.52
C TYR A 190 -13.72 -10.23 -9.29
N ALA A 191 -14.32 -9.85 -10.42
CA ALA A 191 -13.82 -8.76 -11.28
C ALA A 191 -13.69 -7.44 -10.56
N TYR A 192 -14.68 -7.14 -9.74
CA TYR A 192 -14.82 -5.84 -9.08
C TYR A 192 -14.32 -5.82 -7.63
N ARG A 193 -13.72 -6.90 -7.16
CA ARG A 193 -13.28 -7.03 -5.77
C ARG A 193 -12.35 -5.87 -5.35
N GLY A 194 -11.36 -5.54 -6.16
CA GLY A 194 -10.46 -4.44 -5.87
C GLY A 194 -11.17 -3.08 -5.80
N TYR A 195 -12.20 -2.84 -6.61
CA TYR A 195 -13.00 -1.62 -6.53
C TYR A 195 -13.83 -1.57 -5.25
N HIS A 196 -14.44 -2.68 -4.85
CA HIS A 196 -15.18 -2.74 -3.59
C HIS A 196 -14.27 -2.51 -2.37
N GLU A 197 -13.08 -3.10 -2.35
CA GLU A 197 -12.11 -2.87 -1.28
C GLU A 197 -11.58 -1.43 -1.28
N THR A 198 -11.39 -0.84 -2.47
CA THR A 198 -11.03 0.58 -2.62
C THR A 198 -12.13 1.49 -2.05
N ALA A 199 -13.39 1.26 -2.41
CA ALA A 199 -14.51 2.03 -1.89
C ALA A 199 -14.63 1.89 -0.38
N TRP A 200 -14.49 0.68 0.13
CA TRP A 200 -14.57 0.39 1.56
C TRP A 200 -13.50 1.16 2.34
N ILE A 201 -12.22 1.11 1.93
CA ILE A 201 -11.13 1.77 2.65
C ILE A 201 -11.22 3.30 2.56
N ILE A 202 -11.62 3.84 1.40
CA ILE A 202 -11.85 5.28 1.23
C ILE A 202 -13.00 5.75 2.13
N ASN A 203 -14.11 5.03 2.18
CA ASN A 203 -15.23 5.36 3.06
C ASN A 203 -14.81 5.33 4.54
N ARG A 204 -14.00 4.34 4.92
CA ARG A 204 -13.46 4.25 6.29
C ARG A 204 -12.58 5.45 6.61
N PHE A 205 -11.73 5.85 5.70
CA PHE A 205 -10.88 7.05 5.83
C PHE A 205 -11.70 8.34 5.92
N ALA A 206 -12.71 8.49 5.08
CA ALA A 206 -13.61 9.65 5.11
C ALA A 206 -14.32 9.76 6.47
N HIS A 207 -14.74 8.62 7.05
CA HIS A 207 -15.30 8.62 8.41
C HIS A 207 -14.29 9.08 9.47
N VAL A 208 -13.03 8.65 9.36
CA VAL A 208 -11.95 9.10 10.25
C VAL A 208 -11.71 10.60 10.08
N ALA A 209 -11.55 11.08 8.84
CA ALA A 209 -11.35 12.50 8.54
C ALA A 209 -12.47 13.37 9.13
N ARG A 210 -13.73 12.94 9.00
CA ARG A 210 -14.87 13.61 9.62
C ARG A 210 -14.75 13.69 11.14
N LYS A 211 -14.31 12.61 11.80
CA LYS A 211 -14.11 12.59 13.26
C LYS A 211 -12.99 13.51 13.71
N HIS A 212 -11.99 13.72 12.88
CA HIS A 212 -10.90 14.68 13.11
C HIS A 212 -11.26 16.12 12.74
N GLY A 213 -12.49 16.41 12.31
CA GLY A 213 -12.93 17.75 11.89
C GLY A 213 -12.37 18.19 10.54
N LEU A 214 -11.88 17.25 9.71
CA LEU A 214 -11.29 17.50 8.39
C LEU A 214 -12.37 17.34 7.29
N GLU A 215 -13.31 18.27 7.22
CA GLU A 215 -14.48 18.19 6.34
C GLU A 215 -14.10 18.13 4.87
N ASP A 216 -13.16 18.96 4.41
CA ASP A 216 -12.71 18.99 3.01
C ASP A 216 -12.06 17.65 2.61
N VAL A 217 -11.29 17.04 3.50
CA VAL A 217 -10.67 15.74 3.28
C VAL A 217 -11.74 14.64 3.19
N CYS A 218 -12.76 14.73 4.05
CA CYS A 218 -13.89 13.81 4.03
C CYS A 218 -14.65 13.88 2.70
N ILE A 219 -15.04 15.09 2.27
CA ILE A 219 -15.79 15.33 1.02
C ILE A 219 -14.95 14.88 -0.18
N SER A 220 -13.68 15.30 -0.25
CA SER A 220 -12.76 14.92 -1.32
C SER A 220 -12.58 13.40 -1.42
N SER A 221 -12.49 12.71 -0.26
CA SER A 221 -12.36 11.25 -0.24
C SER A 221 -13.63 10.57 -0.74
N LEU A 222 -14.81 10.99 -0.28
CA LEU A 222 -16.09 10.42 -0.73
C LEU A 222 -16.32 10.67 -2.24
N THR A 223 -15.94 11.83 -2.75
CA THR A 223 -16.05 12.13 -4.17
C THR A 223 -15.27 11.13 -5.04
N LYS A 224 -14.12 10.64 -4.57
CA LYS A 224 -13.35 9.61 -5.28
C LYS A 224 -14.10 8.29 -5.46
N ILE A 225 -15.00 7.95 -4.53
CA ILE A 225 -15.80 6.71 -4.62
C ILE A 225 -16.72 6.76 -5.85
N TYR A 226 -17.33 7.91 -6.13
CA TYR A 226 -18.23 8.07 -7.29
C TYR A 226 -17.51 7.95 -8.65
N LEU A 227 -16.18 8.05 -8.66
CA LEU A 227 -15.36 7.88 -9.87
C LEU A 227 -14.97 6.42 -10.12
N LEU A 228 -15.25 5.52 -9.16
CA LEU A 228 -14.95 4.10 -9.32
C LEU A 228 -15.99 3.41 -10.22
N PRO A 229 -15.56 2.55 -11.15
CA PRO A 229 -16.50 1.83 -12.01
C PRO A 229 -17.30 0.79 -11.21
N ASN A 230 -18.60 0.74 -11.47
CA ASN A 230 -19.56 -0.27 -10.97
C ASN A 230 -19.67 -0.41 -9.43
N ILE A 231 -19.68 0.72 -8.73
CA ILE A 231 -20.03 0.81 -7.31
C ILE A 231 -21.36 1.51 -7.13
#